data_86592812cac2d6e75ac63fa31c784e62
#
_entry.id   86592812cac2d6e75ac63fa31c784e62
#
_cell.length_a   1.000
_cell.length_b   1.000
_cell.length_c   1.000
_cell.angle_alpha   90.00
_cell.angle_beta   90.00
_cell.angle_gamma   90.00
#
_symmetry.space_group_name_H-M   'P 1'
#
loop_
_entity.id
_entity.type
_entity.pdbx_description
1 polymer ?
#
loop_
_entity_poly.entity_id
_entity_poly.type
_entity_poly.pdbx_seq_one_letter_code
_entity_poly.pdbx_strand_id
1 'polypeptide(L)'
;GKYSEKFTSGEVIRDENGYRSGNVCVEMSKHTMTVQGQPVCYYVADIYIKDITSLRCAISDSPDRDEWVTELAGKNNAIVAASGDFFVFKRSGLAIRNGQVYREELNRSQDVCVVYSDGTMATYFAGSVDLDSIYAKNPYHAFSFGPKLLNNGEPMTEFNTSVATWNPRCAIGYYEPGHYCLVVVDGRQRGYSLGLEMTELSKLMKQLGCTEAYNLDGGMTAMMAYGTELYSQPCGGGRQNCDIVYVAEPLS
;
A
#
# COMPACT_ATOMS: atom_id res chain seq x y z
N GLY A 1 -12.96 -21.65 -8.06
CA GLY A 1 -11.84 -21.22 -7.24
C GLY A 1 -12.28 -20.16 -6.22
N LYS A 2 -11.39 -19.83 -5.30
CA LYS A 2 -11.63 -18.79 -4.29
C LYS A 2 -11.88 -17.45 -4.98
N TYR A 3 -12.89 -16.71 -4.53
CA TYR A 3 -13.30 -15.42 -5.10
C TYR A 3 -13.77 -15.49 -6.56
N SER A 4 -14.19 -16.66 -7.03
CA SER A 4 -14.63 -16.81 -8.43
C SER A 4 -15.73 -15.82 -8.84
N GLU A 5 -16.58 -15.42 -7.91
CA GLU A 5 -17.64 -14.44 -8.11
C GLU A 5 -17.14 -13.01 -8.34
N LYS A 6 -15.89 -12.74 -8.00
CA LYS A 6 -15.27 -11.41 -8.20
C LYS A 6 -14.77 -11.21 -9.62
N PHE A 7 -14.52 -12.29 -10.33
CA PHE A 7 -13.90 -12.23 -11.66
C PHE A 7 -14.94 -12.43 -12.76
N THR A 8 -14.65 -11.87 -13.93
CA THR A 8 -15.48 -12.08 -15.13
C THR A 8 -15.00 -13.33 -15.88
N SER A 9 -15.72 -13.70 -16.94
CA SER A 9 -15.31 -14.82 -17.81
C SER A 9 -14.25 -14.43 -18.85
N GLY A 10 -13.75 -13.19 -18.81
CA GLY A 10 -12.67 -12.71 -19.68
C GLY A 10 -12.85 -11.26 -20.12
N GLU A 11 -14.07 -10.75 -20.11
CA GLU A 11 -14.35 -9.35 -20.44
C GLU A 11 -13.83 -8.40 -19.34
N VAL A 12 -13.46 -7.19 -19.76
CA VAL A 12 -13.06 -6.12 -18.85
C VAL A 12 -14.25 -5.20 -18.64
N ILE A 13 -14.63 -5.01 -17.36
CA ILE A 13 -15.68 -4.10 -16.95
C ILE A 13 -15.02 -3.05 -16.05
N ARG A 14 -15.13 -1.77 -16.43
CA ARG A 14 -14.54 -0.67 -15.66
C ARG A 14 -15.49 0.51 -15.59
N ASP A 15 -15.70 1.01 -14.39
CA ASP A 15 -16.43 2.24 -14.12
C ASP A 15 -15.79 3.00 -12.96
N GLU A 16 -16.46 4.02 -12.44
CA GLU A 16 -15.97 4.83 -11.32
C GLU A 16 -15.84 4.04 -10.01
N ASN A 17 -16.56 2.92 -9.88
CA ASN A 17 -16.59 2.11 -8.66
C ASN A 17 -15.59 0.96 -8.69
N GLY A 18 -14.97 0.69 -9.81
CA GLY A 18 -13.95 -0.35 -9.88
C GLY A 18 -13.72 -0.96 -11.24
N TYR A 19 -12.90 -2.00 -11.19
CA TYR A 19 -12.42 -2.72 -12.38
C TYR A 19 -12.58 -4.22 -12.14
N ARG A 20 -13.07 -4.94 -13.14
CA ARG A 20 -13.11 -6.41 -13.11
C ARG A 20 -12.69 -6.99 -14.43
N SER A 21 -11.91 -8.06 -14.35
CA SER A 21 -11.52 -8.88 -15.50
C SER A 21 -11.58 -10.36 -15.11
N GLY A 22 -11.10 -11.22 -15.98
CA GLY A 22 -10.97 -12.64 -15.65
C GLY A 22 -9.93 -12.93 -14.56
N ASN A 23 -9.03 -12.00 -14.26
CA ASN A 23 -7.88 -12.20 -13.36
C ASN A 23 -7.80 -11.22 -12.19
N VAL A 24 -8.47 -10.07 -12.30
CA VAL A 24 -8.35 -8.97 -11.35
C VAL A 24 -9.71 -8.38 -11.03
N CYS A 25 -9.93 -8.06 -9.77
CA CYS A 25 -11.06 -7.26 -9.33
C CYS A 25 -10.56 -6.20 -8.36
N VAL A 26 -10.83 -4.94 -8.65
CA VAL A 26 -10.52 -3.81 -7.76
C VAL A 26 -11.82 -3.05 -7.50
N GLU A 27 -12.23 -3.00 -6.25
CA GLU A 27 -13.41 -2.25 -5.81
C GLU A 27 -12.92 -0.95 -5.16
N MET A 28 -13.30 0.20 -5.75
CA MET A 28 -12.86 1.52 -5.30
C MET A 28 -13.95 2.16 -4.45
N SER A 29 -13.57 2.76 -3.33
CA SER A 29 -14.52 3.46 -2.47
C SER A 29 -13.89 4.65 -1.76
N LYS A 30 -14.73 5.68 -1.54
CA LYS A 30 -14.40 6.90 -0.80
C LYS A 30 -15.22 6.91 0.47
N HIS A 31 -14.57 7.26 1.59
CA HIS A 31 -15.19 7.24 2.91
C HIS A 31 -14.89 8.51 3.68
N THR A 32 -15.81 8.84 4.57
CA THR A 32 -15.61 9.89 5.57
C THR A 32 -15.85 9.31 6.95
N MET A 33 -15.10 9.80 7.92
CA MET A 33 -15.28 9.45 9.32
C MET A 33 -14.99 10.67 10.19
N THR A 34 -15.37 10.58 11.45
CA THR A 34 -15.07 11.61 12.44
C THR A 34 -14.20 10.98 13.52
N VAL A 35 -13.03 11.59 13.77
CA VAL A 35 -12.09 11.13 14.80
C VAL A 35 -11.82 12.31 15.72
N GLN A 36 -12.12 12.15 17.02
CA GLN A 36 -11.97 13.22 18.01
C GLN A 36 -12.64 14.54 17.58
N GLY A 37 -13.83 14.43 16.99
CA GLY A 37 -14.60 15.58 16.52
C GLY A 37 -14.12 16.20 15.21
N GLN A 38 -13.12 15.63 14.56
CA GLN A 38 -12.52 16.16 13.33
C GLN A 38 -12.85 15.30 12.11
N PRO A 39 -13.10 15.91 10.94
CA PRO A 39 -13.37 15.15 9.72
C PRO A 39 -12.11 14.48 9.19
N VAL A 40 -12.29 13.27 8.67
CA VAL A 40 -11.23 12.49 8.01
C VAL A 40 -11.83 11.84 6.77
N CYS A 41 -11.16 12.01 5.63
CA CYS A 41 -11.52 11.35 4.37
C CYS A 41 -10.47 10.33 4.02
N TYR A 42 -10.92 9.13 3.61
CA TYR A 42 -10.00 8.07 3.19
C TYR A 42 -10.57 7.30 2.01
N TYR A 43 -9.68 6.63 1.32
CA TYR A 43 -9.96 5.92 0.07
C TYR A 43 -9.46 4.51 0.19
N VAL A 44 -10.25 3.55 -0.28
CA VAL A 44 -9.91 2.13 -0.24
C VAL A 44 -9.97 1.56 -1.64
N ALA A 45 -8.89 0.90 -2.04
CA ALA A 45 -8.88 -0.02 -3.17
C ALA A 45 -8.88 -1.42 -2.59
N ASP A 46 -10.01 -2.13 -2.72
CA ASP A 46 -10.15 -3.52 -2.29
C ASP A 46 -9.81 -4.43 -3.46
N ILE A 47 -8.82 -5.30 -3.30
CA ILE A 47 -8.10 -5.94 -4.40
C ILE A 47 -8.20 -7.44 -4.30
N TYR A 48 -8.71 -8.06 -5.38
CA TYR A 48 -8.74 -9.52 -5.54
C TYR A 48 -7.93 -9.87 -6.79
N ILE A 49 -6.99 -10.78 -6.67
CA ILE A 49 -6.12 -11.19 -7.77
C ILE A 49 -5.93 -12.71 -7.75
N LYS A 50 -5.82 -13.31 -8.94
CA LYS A 50 -5.51 -14.74 -9.09
C LYS A 50 -4.03 -15.02 -9.04
N ASP A 51 -3.21 -14.06 -9.44
CA ASP A 51 -1.77 -14.20 -9.60
C ASP A 51 -1.06 -13.03 -8.93
N ILE A 52 -0.04 -13.33 -8.14
CA ILE A 52 0.71 -12.30 -7.41
C ILE A 52 1.37 -11.28 -8.35
N THR A 53 1.62 -11.64 -9.61
CA THR A 53 2.16 -10.70 -10.59
C THR A 53 1.18 -9.58 -10.95
N SER A 54 -0.06 -9.66 -10.48
CA SER A 54 -1.01 -8.55 -10.56
C SER A 54 -0.80 -7.49 -9.49
N LEU A 55 -0.06 -7.80 -8.41
CA LEU A 55 0.33 -6.83 -7.38
C LEU A 55 1.81 -6.52 -7.56
N ARG A 56 2.11 -5.37 -8.15
CA ARG A 56 3.46 -5.01 -8.56
C ARG A 56 3.92 -3.70 -7.95
N CYS A 57 5.20 -3.43 -8.10
CA CYS A 57 5.80 -2.14 -7.78
C CYS A 57 6.49 -1.57 -9.01
N ALA A 58 6.53 -0.25 -9.11
CA ALA A 58 7.29 0.44 -10.14
C ALA A 58 8.13 1.53 -9.49
N ILE A 59 9.34 1.72 -10.01
CA ILE A 59 10.33 2.66 -9.51
C ILE A 59 10.52 3.73 -10.58
N SER A 60 10.65 4.98 -10.17
CA SER A 60 10.91 6.06 -11.08
C SER A 60 12.23 5.83 -11.84
N ASP A 61 12.20 6.02 -13.14
CA ASP A 61 13.38 6.00 -14.00
C ASP A 61 13.80 7.42 -14.42
N SER A 62 13.17 8.47 -13.84
CA SER A 62 13.53 9.84 -14.13
C SER A 62 14.92 10.19 -13.59
N PRO A 63 15.63 11.18 -14.19
CA PRO A 63 16.92 11.62 -13.68
C PRO A 63 16.89 12.10 -12.22
N ASP A 64 15.78 12.68 -11.79
CA ASP A 64 15.58 13.14 -10.41
C ASP A 64 15.16 12.03 -9.46
N ARG A 65 14.93 10.81 -9.99
CA ARG A 65 14.55 9.61 -9.25
C ARG A 65 13.17 9.72 -8.58
N ASP A 66 12.35 10.65 -9.02
CA ASP A 66 10.96 10.78 -8.56
C ASP A 66 10.02 11.16 -9.72
N GLU A 67 8.75 10.81 -9.56
CA GLU A 67 7.67 11.08 -10.51
C GLU A 67 6.35 11.13 -9.75
N TRP A 68 5.33 11.66 -10.39
CA TRP A 68 3.99 11.63 -9.83
C TRP A 68 3.43 10.20 -9.83
N VAL A 69 2.65 9.84 -8.81
CA VAL A 69 1.98 8.54 -8.74
C VAL A 69 1.16 8.28 -10.01
N THR A 70 0.48 9.31 -10.51
CA THR A 70 -0.32 9.22 -11.75
C THR A 70 0.53 8.94 -12.99
N GLU A 71 1.73 9.51 -13.06
CA GLU A 71 2.65 9.26 -14.18
C GLU A 71 3.20 7.83 -14.14
N LEU A 72 3.66 7.37 -12.98
CA LEU A 72 4.12 6.00 -12.79
C LEU A 72 3.00 4.99 -13.07
N ALA A 73 1.78 5.31 -12.64
CA ALA A 73 0.61 4.48 -12.94
C ALA A 73 0.37 4.35 -14.43
N GLY A 74 0.43 5.48 -15.16
CA GLY A 74 0.22 5.49 -16.62
C GLY A 74 1.27 4.69 -17.38
N LYS A 75 2.54 4.85 -17.01
CA LYS A 75 3.65 4.11 -17.62
C LYS A 75 3.54 2.59 -17.45
N ASN A 76 2.88 2.14 -16.40
CA ASN A 76 2.79 0.73 -16.05
C ASN A 76 1.39 0.12 -16.29
N ASN A 77 0.51 0.83 -16.96
CA ASN A 77 -0.87 0.41 -17.19
C ASN A 77 -1.56 -0.04 -15.89
N ALA A 78 -1.33 0.71 -14.81
CA ALA A 78 -1.89 0.40 -13.52
C ALA A 78 -3.42 0.57 -13.53
N ILE A 79 -4.11 -0.35 -12.90
CA ILE A 79 -5.55 -0.22 -12.61
C ILE A 79 -5.74 0.74 -11.45
N VAL A 80 -4.96 0.52 -10.39
CA VAL A 80 -4.90 1.38 -9.21
C VAL A 80 -3.46 1.42 -8.71
N ALA A 81 -3.04 2.56 -8.19
CA ALA A 81 -1.69 2.75 -7.64
C ALA A 81 -1.73 3.61 -6.39
N ALA A 82 -0.80 3.37 -5.49
CA ALA A 82 -0.56 4.19 -4.32
C ALA A 82 0.94 4.36 -4.10
N SER A 83 1.32 5.31 -3.26
CA SER A 83 2.71 5.57 -2.90
C SER A 83 3.38 4.33 -2.29
N GLY A 84 4.66 4.15 -2.58
CA GLY A 84 5.48 3.08 -2.00
C GLY A 84 6.13 3.49 -0.66
N ASP A 85 7.36 3.03 -0.44
CA ASP A 85 8.06 3.22 0.84
C ASP A 85 9.23 4.20 0.80
N PHE A 86 9.42 4.90 -0.31
CA PHE A 86 10.50 5.92 -0.42
C PHE A 86 11.92 5.33 -0.35
N PHE A 87 12.12 4.05 -0.67
CA PHE A 87 13.37 3.34 -0.40
C PHE A 87 14.59 3.91 -1.14
N VAL A 88 14.41 4.48 -2.32
CA VAL A 88 15.50 5.02 -3.14
C VAL A 88 16.25 6.14 -2.43
N PHE A 89 15.54 6.93 -1.64
CA PHE A 89 16.11 8.07 -0.90
C PHE A 89 16.54 7.72 0.53
N LYS A 90 16.38 6.45 0.94
CA LYS A 90 16.84 5.94 2.22
C LYS A 90 18.20 5.28 2.08
N ARG A 91 18.98 5.27 3.16
CA ARG A 91 20.31 4.68 3.19
C ARG A 91 20.34 3.21 3.53
N SER A 92 19.30 2.70 4.18
CA SER A 92 19.24 1.31 4.64
C SER A 92 17.80 0.80 4.62
N GLY A 93 17.64 -0.50 4.82
CA GLY A 93 16.37 -1.19 4.83
C GLY A 93 16.27 -2.18 3.68
N LEU A 94 15.69 -3.35 3.97
CA LEU A 94 15.45 -4.38 2.97
C LEU A 94 14.50 -3.84 1.90
N ALA A 95 14.89 -3.90 0.64
CA ALA A 95 14.08 -3.46 -0.48
C ALA A 95 14.06 -4.53 -1.56
N ILE A 96 12.89 -5.14 -1.77
CA ILE A 96 12.64 -6.14 -2.82
C ILE A 96 11.40 -5.66 -3.59
N ARG A 97 11.49 -5.68 -4.92
CA ARG A 97 10.39 -5.26 -5.81
C ARG A 97 10.29 -6.24 -6.96
N ASN A 98 9.11 -6.83 -7.16
CA ASN A 98 8.83 -7.75 -8.26
C ASN A 98 9.83 -8.92 -8.30
N GLY A 99 10.22 -9.43 -7.14
CA GLY A 99 11.17 -10.53 -7.00
C GLY A 99 12.63 -10.14 -7.13
N GLN A 100 12.94 -8.87 -7.35
CA GLN A 100 14.33 -8.38 -7.46
C GLN A 100 14.77 -7.70 -6.17
N VAL A 101 15.94 -8.07 -5.67
CA VAL A 101 16.55 -7.45 -4.49
C VAL A 101 17.29 -6.19 -4.90
N TYR A 102 16.87 -5.05 -4.35
CA TYR A 102 17.53 -3.75 -4.58
C TYR A 102 18.47 -3.37 -3.44
N ARG A 103 18.15 -3.84 -2.24
CA ARG A 103 18.99 -3.60 -1.06
C ARG A 103 18.70 -4.65 0.00
N GLU A 104 19.74 -5.21 0.59
CA GLU A 104 19.67 -6.27 1.61
C GLU A 104 19.96 -5.78 3.02
N GLU A 105 20.52 -4.59 3.14
CA GLU A 105 20.94 -4.04 4.41
C GLU A 105 19.74 -3.75 5.32
N LEU A 106 19.71 -4.35 6.50
CA LEU A 106 18.63 -4.16 7.47
C LEU A 106 18.80 -2.87 8.25
N ASN A 107 17.67 -2.20 8.47
CA ASN A 107 17.58 -1.08 9.41
C ASN A 107 16.87 -1.59 10.67
N ARG A 108 17.60 -1.63 11.80
CA ARG A 108 17.08 -2.19 13.06
C ARG A 108 15.99 -1.34 13.74
N SER A 109 15.73 -0.15 13.23
CA SER A 109 14.69 0.74 13.75
C SER A 109 13.42 0.74 12.87
N GLN A 110 13.38 -0.07 11.80
CA GLN A 110 12.22 -0.12 10.90
C GLN A 110 11.62 -1.53 10.87
N ASP A 111 10.32 -1.60 11.08
CA ASP A 111 9.55 -2.81 10.81
C ASP A 111 9.57 -3.10 9.31
N VAL A 112 9.42 -4.37 8.95
CA VAL A 112 9.47 -4.81 7.56
C VAL A 112 8.16 -5.48 7.17
N CYS A 113 7.70 -5.20 5.96
CA CYS A 113 6.57 -5.89 5.34
C CYS A 113 7.08 -6.70 4.16
N VAL A 114 6.71 -7.97 4.09
CA VAL A 114 7.09 -8.85 2.98
C VAL A 114 5.83 -9.44 2.36
N VAL A 115 5.71 -9.29 1.04
CA VAL A 115 4.74 -10.01 0.22
C VAL A 115 5.47 -11.15 -0.46
N TYR A 116 5.01 -12.38 -0.24
CA TYR A 116 5.65 -13.58 -0.77
C TYR A 116 5.03 -14.01 -2.10
N SER A 117 5.81 -14.78 -2.87
CA SER A 117 5.38 -15.27 -4.19
C SER A 117 4.14 -16.17 -4.14
N ASP A 118 3.86 -16.78 -2.99
CA ASP A 118 2.64 -17.58 -2.78
C ASP A 118 1.41 -16.73 -2.46
N GLY A 119 1.55 -15.41 -2.42
CA GLY A 119 0.46 -14.48 -2.13
C GLY A 119 0.28 -14.11 -0.66
N THR A 120 1.02 -14.73 0.26
CA THR A 120 0.98 -14.37 1.68
C THR A 120 1.70 -13.04 1.91
N MET A 121 1.28 -12.30 2.94
CA MET A 121 1.96 -11.10 3.40
C MET A 121 2.19 -11.22 4.90
N ALA A 122 3.38 -10.87 5.33
CA ALA A 122 3.75 -10.87 6.74
C ALA A 122 4.44 -9.56 7.11
N THR A 123 4.23 -9.12 8.33
CA THR A 123 4.90 -7.93 8.87
C THR A 123 5.74 -8.36 10.08
N TYR A 124 6.92 -7.76 10.19
CA TYR A 124 7.92 -8.13 11.19
C TYR A 124 8.37 -6.91 11.96
N PHE A 125 8.46 -7.04 13.28
CA PHE A 125 9.11 -6.03 14.10
C PHE A 125 10.59 -5.91 13.72
N ALA A 126 11.13 -4.70 13.78
CA ALA A 126 12.50 -4.38 13.38
C ALA A 126 13.55 -5.35 13.97
N GLY A 127 13.39 -5.73 15.23
CA GLY A 127 14.31 -6.64 15.90
C GLY A 127 14.10 -8.13 15.62
N SER A 128 13.06 -8.47 14.85
CA SER A 128 12.66 -9.88 14.58
C SER A 128 12.82 -10.27 13.11
N VAL A 129 13.53 -9.48 12.32
CA VAL A 129 13.73 -9.77 10.90
C VAL A 129 14.84 -10.81 10.75
N ASP A 130 14.52 -11.92 10.10
CA ASP A 130 15.45 -13.00 9.76
C ASP A 130 15.48 -13.17 8.23
N LEU A 131 16.56 -12.70 7.62
CA LEU A 131 16.71 -12.72 6.16
C LEU A 131 16.66 -14.13 5.59
N ASP A 132 17.32 -15.11 6.24
CA ASP A 132 17.33 -16.49 5.74
C ASP A 132 15.91 -17.07 5.69
N SER A 133 15.11 -16.81 6.72
CA SER A 133 13.71 -17.23 6.78
C SER A 133 12.88 -16.56 5.70
N ILE A 134 13.10 -15.27 5.45
CA ILE A 134 12.39 -14.52 4.41
C ILE A 134 12.73 -15.08 3.03
N TYR A 135 14.03 -15.26 2.70
CA TYR A 135 14.44 -15.77 1.41
C TYR A 135 13.97 -17.20 1.16
N ALA A 136 13.87 -18.02 2.21
CA ALA A 136 13.39 -19.39 2.08
C ALA A 136 11.92 -19.47 1.59
N LYS A 137 11.15 -18.40 1.77
CA LYS A 137 9.74 -18.33 1.38
C LYS A 137 9.50 -17.59 0.06
N ASN A 138 10.55 -17.26 -0.68
CA ASN A 138 10.45 -16.56 -1.97
C ASN A 138 9.74 -15.19 -1.87
N PRO A 139 10.40 -14.17 -1.34
CA PRO A 139 9.81 -12.84 -1.24
C PRO A 139 9.64 -12.23 -2.63
N TYR A 140 8.47 -11.63 -2.86
CA TYR A 140 8.14 -10.91 -4.08
C TYR A 140 8.35 -9.40 -3.89
N HIS A 141 7.87 -8.86 -2.78
CA HIS A 141 8.14 -7.49 -2.36
C HIS A 141 8.59 -7.47 -0.90
N ALA A 142 9.46 -6.53 -0.57
CA ALA A 142 9.77 -6.19 0.82
C ALA A 142 9.86 -4.68 0.96
N PHE A 143 9.17 -4.16 1.96
CA PHE A 143 9.09 -2.74 2.27
C PHE A 143 9.72 -2.48 3.64
N SER A 144 10.49 -1.40 3.73
CA SER A 144 11.14 -0.97 4.95
C SER A 144 10.83 0.50 5.22
N PHE A 145 9.66 0.74 5.74
CA PHE A 145 9.16 2.05 6.14
C PHE A 145 8.50 1.93 7.50
N GLY A 146 7.28 1.42 7.54
CA GLY A 146 6.56 1.10 8.74
C GLY A 146 5.93 2.29 9.45
N PRO A 147 5.39 2.00 10.62
CA PRO A 147 5.44 0.72 11.33
C PRO A 147 4.43 -0.31 10.82
N LYS A 148 4.56 -1.54 11.28
CA LYS A 148 3.46 -2.51 11.16
C LYS A 148 2.29 -2.01 12.00
N LEU A 149 1.08 -2.24 11.50
CA LEU A 149 -0.13 -1.66 12.09
C LEU A 149 -0.95 -2.65 12.89
N LEU A 150 -0.81 -3.94 12.61
CA LEU A 150 -1.52 -5.01 13.32
C LEU A 150 -0.52 -6.01 13.87
N ASN A 151 -0.81 -6.57 15.03
CA ASN A 151 -0.04 -7.66 15.61
C ASN A 151 -1.02 -8.78 15.99
N ASN A 152 -0.85 -9.95 15.40
CA ASN A 152 -1.80 -11.06 15.55
C ASN A 152 -3.24 -10.63 15.24
N GLY A 153 -3.42 -9.79 14.21
CA GLY A 153 -4.71 -9.26 13.78
C GLY A 153 -5.30 -8.17 14.67
N GLU A 154 -4.60 -7.74 15.72
CA GLU A 154 -5.06 -6.69 16.62
C GLU A 154 -4.33 -5.36 16.38
N PRO A 155 -5.02 -4.21 16.54
CA PRO A 155 -4.41 -2.92 16.33
C PRO A 155 -3.22 -2.67 17.26
N MET A 156 -2.15 -2.13 16.69
CA MET A 156 -1.00 -1.66 17.48
C MET A 156 -1.39 -0.39 18.24
N THR A 157 -0.90 -0.27 19.47
CA THR A 157 -1.14 0.88 20.34
C THR A 157 0.14 1.67 20.66
N GLU A 158 1.30 1.08 20.43
CA GLU A 158 2.61 1.70 20.65
C GLU A 158 3.47 1.48 19.41
N PHE A 159 4.21 2.51 19.01
CA PHE A 159 5.01 2.50 17.78
C PHE A 159 6.41 3.00 18.01
N ASN A 160 7.35 2.36 17.32
CA ASN A 160 8.73 2.80 17.26
C ASN A 160 8.88 3.84 16.12
N THR A 161 8.19 4.97 16.24
CA THR A 161 8.21 6.05 15.27
C THR A 161 7.94 7.39 15.95
N SER A 162 8.58 8.43 15.43
CA SER A 162 8.37 9.80 15.90
C SER A 162 7.16 10.49 15.25
N VAL A 163 6.57 9.88 14.23
CA VAL A 163 5.46 10.47 13.44
C VAL A 163 4.13 9.85 13.87
N ALA A 164 3.76 10.09 15.14
CA ALA A 164 2.51 9.56 15.69
C ALA A 164 1.32 10.52 15.56
N THR A 165 1.54 11.76 15.10
CA THR A 165 0.52 12.81 15.02
C THR A 165 -0.39 12.65 13.79
N TRP A 166 -1.39 13.53 13.70
CA TRP A 166 -2.36 13.55 12.59
C TRP A 166 -1.68 13.92 11.28
N ASN A 167 -1.64 12.98 10.35
CA ASN A 167 -0.99 13.16 9.05
C ASN A 167 -1.76 12.43 7.96
N PRO A 168 -1.56 12.81 6.68
CA PRO A 168 -1.95 11.95 5.56
C PRO A 168 -1.21 10.62 5.69
N ARG A 169 -1.89 9.53 5.31
CA ARG A 169 -1.34 8.17 5.45
C ARG A 169 -1.53 7.37 4.17
N CYS A 170 -0.65 6.40 3.99
CA CYS A 170 -0.78 5.36 2.95
C CYS A 170 -0.48 4.02 3.61
N ALA A 171 -1.32 3.03 3.36
CA ALA A 171 -1.14 1.71 3.96
C ALA A 171 -1.48 0.60 2.97
N ILE A 172 -0.80 -0.53 3.14
CA ILE A 172 -1.14 -1.78 2.47
C ILE A 172 -1.71 -2.75 3.51
N GLY A 173 -2.82 -3.39 3.15
CA GLY A 173 -3.48 -4.37 4.01
C GLY A 173 -3.61 -5.72 3.33
N TYR A 174 -3.71 -6.76 4.15
CA TYR A 174 -3.77 -8.14 3.71
C TYR A 174 -4.83 -8.89 4.50
N TYR A 175 -5.65 -9.65 3.80
CA TYR A 175 -6.69 -10.49 4.39
C TYR A 175 -6.28 -11.97 4.37
N GLU A 176 -5.94 -12.45 3.19
CA GLU A 176 -5.50 -13.81 2.91
C GLU A 176 -4.92 -13.82 1.48
N PRO A 177 -4.24 -14.91 1.05
CA PRO A 177 -3.69 -14.95 -0.32
C PRO A 177 -4.74 -14.64 -1.36
N GLY A 178 -4.46 -13.68 -2.23
CA GLY A 178 -5.35 -13.21 -3.28
C GLY A 178 -6.25 -12.04 -2.91
N HIS A 179 -6.25 -11.59 -1.65
CA HIS A 179 -7.08 -10.47 -1.19
C HIS A 179 -6.26 -9.47 -0.38
N TYR A 180 -6.18 -8.24 -0.89
CA TYR A 180 -5.37 -7.14 -0.35
C TYR A 180 -6.15 -5.84 -0.39
N CYS A 181 -5.64 -4.80 0.25
CA CYS A 181 -6.15 -3.45 0.05
C CYS A 181 -5.01 -2.43 0.06
N LEU A 182 -5.25 -1.32 -0.63
CA LEU A 182 -4.47 -0.10 -0.51
C LEU A 182 -5.40 0.96 0.09
N VAL A 183 -4.89 1.68 1.07
CA VAL A 183 -5.65 2.72 1.79
C VAL A 183 -4.84 4.00 1.77
N VAL A 184 -5.47 5.09 1.34
CA VAL A 184 -4.89 6.43 1.45
C VAL A 184 -5.82 7.29 2.29
N VAL A 185 -5.26 7.98 3.26
CA VAL A 185 -5.98 8.91 4.12
C VAL A 185 -5.49 10.32 3.80
N ASP A 186 -6.39 11.19 3.36
CA ASP A 186 -6.07 12.60 3.16
C ASP A 186 -5.80 13.26 4.51
N GLY A 187 -4.98 14.31 4.52
CA GLY A 187 -4.66 14.99 5.76
C GLY A 187 -4.15 16.40 5.54
N ARG A 188 -3.87 17.08 6.67
CA ARG A 188 -3.36 18.45 6.70
C ARG A 188 -4.27 19.46 5.99
N GLN A 189 -5.57 19.17 5.93
CA GLN A 189 -6.56 20.01 5.25
C GLN A 189 -7.70 20.31 6.21
N ARG A 190 -7.56 21.41 6.91
CA ARG A 190 -8.51 21.85 7.93
C ARG A 190 -9.93 21.97 7.36
N GLY A 191 -10.90 21.39 8.06
CA GLY A 191 -12.32 21.40 7.65
C GLY A 191 -12.67 20.32 6.62
N TYR A 192 -11.69 19.66 6.01
CA TYR A 192 -11.89 18.58 5.07
C TYR A 192 -11.38 17.25 5.61
N SER A 193 -10.10 17.15 5.88
CA SER A 193 -9.48 15.92 6.39
C SER A 193 -8.18 16.25 7.11
N LEU A 194 -8.11 15.96 8.40
CA LEU A 194 -6.91 16.20 9.19
C LEU A 194 -5.88 15.09 9.07
N GLY A 195 -6.30 13.91 8.66
CA GLY A 195 -5.48 12.72 8.65
C GLY A 195 -5.71 11.87 9.90
N LEU A 196 -4.83 10.90 10.11
CA LEU A 196 -4.94 9.96 11.24
C LEU A 196 -3.62 9.86 12.00
N GLU A 197 -3.75 9.72 13.30
CA GLU A 197 -2.66 9.21 14.11
C GLU A 197 -2.42 7.74 13.75
N MET A 198 -1.24 7.22 14.05
CA MET A 198 -0.88 5.84 13.70
C MET A 198 -1.79 4.82 14.40
N THR A 199 -2.20 5.10 15.64
CA THR A 199 -3.14 4.25 16.38
C THR A 199 -4.50 4.18 15.69
N GLU A 200 -4.99 5.29 15.16
CA GLU A 200 -6.27 5.34 14.44
C GLU A 200 -6.18 4.63 13.09
N LEU A 201 -5.04 4.75 12.39
CA LEU A 201 -4.80 4.00 11.17
C LEU A 201 -4.81 2.49 11.44
N SER A 202 -4.19 2.05 12.53
CA SER A 202 -4.20 0.64 12.92
C SER A 202 -5.62 0.14 13.18
N LYS A 203 -6.44 0.92 13.88
CA LYS A 203 -7.86 0.60 14.12
C LYS A 203 -8.66 0.53 12.81
N LEU A 204 -8.40 1.45 11.89
CA LEU A 204 -9.06 1.45 10.57
C LEU A 204 -8.75 0.16 9.80
N MET A 205 -7.49 -0.26 9.77
CA MET A 205 -7.10 -1.48 9.07
C MET A 205 -7.74 -2.72 9.69
N LYS A 206 -7.89 -2.76 11.02
CA LYS A 206 -8.64 -3.80 11.71
C LYS A 206 -10.11 -3.78 11.33
N GLN A 207 -10.73 -2.61 11.32
CA GLN A 207 -12.13 -2.45 10.92
C GLN A 207 -12.41 -2.94 9.50
N LEU A 208 -11.46 -2.73 8.58
CA LEU A 208 -11.56 -3.23 7.21
C LEU A 208 -11.48 -4.76 7.14
N GLY A 209 -11.01 -5.42 8.20
CA GLY A 209 -10.92 -6.88 8.28
C GLY A 209 -9.54 -7.44 8.01
N CYS A 210 -8.52 -6.61 7.89
CA CYS A 210 -7.16 -7.04 7.62
C CYS A 210 -6.61 -7.91 8.76
N THR A 211 -5.79 -8.89 8.41
CA THR A 211 -5.01 -9.70 9.36
C THR A 211 -3.58 -9.20 9.48
N GLU A 212 -3.05 -8.58 8.43
CA GLU A 212 -1.79 -7.88 8.42
C GLU A 212 -2.00 -6.49 7.80
N ALA A 213 -1.28 -5.50 8.28
CA ALA A 213 -1.31 -4.16 7.70
C ALA A 213 0.00 -3.43 7.98
N TYR A 214 0.39 -2.56 7.04
CA TYR A 214 1.68 -1.91 7.08
C TYR A 214 1.60 -0.47 6.56
N ASN A 215 2.21 0.46 7.29
CA ASN A 215 2.25 1.87 6.90
C ASN A 215 3.33 2.12 5.86
N LEU A 216 2.95 2.80 4.77
CA LEU A 216 3.84 3.23 3.71
C LEU A 216 4.06 4.75 3.77
N ASP A 217 4.71 5.32 2.76
CA ASP A 217 5.04 6.74 2.74
C ASP A 217 3.79 7.61 2.74
N GLY A 218 3.69 8.47 3.73
CA GLY A 218 2.55 9.36 3.96
C GLY A 218 2.87 10.82 3.66
N GLY A 219 2.23 11.71 4.41
CA GLY A 219 2.41 13.15 4.22
C GLY A 219 1.92 13.60 2.85
N MET A 220 2.62 14.54 2.23
CA MET A 220 2.25 15.04 0.89
C MET A 220 2.37 13.97 -0.21
N THR A 221 3.11 12.89 0.04
CA THR A 221 3.26 11.79 -0.93
C THR A 221 2.12 10.78 -0.87
N ALA A 222 1.26 10.83 0.14
CA ALA A 222 0.11 9.92 0.26
C ALA A 222 -0.91 10.21 -0.85
N MET A 223 -0.83 9.45 -1.93
CA MET A 223 -1.64 9.62 -3.14
C MET A 223 -2.15 8.27 -3.63
N MET A 224 -3.38 8.27 -4.14
CA MET A 224 -3.95 7.11 -4.84
C MET A 224 -4.39 7.54 -6.23
N ALA A 225 -4.00 6.77 -7.23
CA ALA A 225 -4.44 6.94 -8.61
C ALA A 225 -5.36 5.78 -9.00
N TYR A 226 -6.43 6.07 -9.72
CA TYR A 226 -7.27 5.07 -10.36
C TYR A 226 -7.11 5.24 -11.87
N GLY A 227 -6.49 4.27 -12.52
CA GLY A 227 -5.96 4.47 -13.85
C GLY A 227 -4.87 5.53 -13.82
N THR A 228 -5.01 6.57 -14.63
CA THR A 228 -4.07 7.71 -14.70
C THR A 228 -4.57 8.94 -13.95
N GLU A 229 -5.73 8.84 -13.29
CA GLU A 229 -6.35 9.96 -12.60
C GLU A 229 -6.14 9.87 -11.10
N LEU A 230 -5.93 11.02 -10.49
CA LEU A 230 -5.81 11.13 -9.04
C LEU A 230 -7.17 10.84 -8.39
N TYR A 231 -7.21 9.84 -7.52
CA TYR A 231 -8.43 9.41 -6.85
C TYR A 231 -8.60 10.07 -5.48
N SER A 232 -7.49 10.30 -4.78
CA SER A 232 -7.45 11.00 -3.50
C SER A 232 -7.29 12.52 -3.70
N GLN A 233 -7.36 13.27 -2.60
CA GLN A 233 -7.18 14.73 -2.62
C GLN A 233 -6.00 15.11 -1.71
N PRO A 234 -4.75 14.93 -2.17
CA PRO A 234 -3.57 15.18 -1.33
C PRO A 234 -3.42 16.67 -0.99
N CYS A 235 -2.88 16.94 0.18
CA CYS A 235 -2.59 18.31 0.60
C CYS A 235 -1.54 18.95 -0.31
N GLY A 236 -1.74 20.22 -0.62
CA GLY A 236 -0.82 20.96 -1.50
C GLY A 236 -0.70 20.40 -2.92
N GLY A 237 -1.68 19.60 -3.36
CA GLY A 237 -1.66 18.95 -4.67
C GLY A 237 -0.78 17.70 -4.74
N GLY A 238 -0.23 17.27 -3.61
CA GLY A 238 0.62 16.08 -3.56
C GLY A 238 2.10 16.36 -3.76
N ARG A 239 2.88 15.29 -3.91
CA ARG A 239 4.33 15.35 -4.09
C ARG A 239 4.80 14.17 -4.91
N GLN A 240 5.80 14.38 -5.74
CA GLN A 240 6.45 13.30 -6.48
C GLN A 240 7.07 12.28 -5.53
N ASN A 241 7.17 11.03 -5.96
CA ASN A 241 7.69 9.92 -5.17
C ASN A 241 8.57 9.02 -6.04
N CYS A 242 9.41 8.22 -5.40
CA CYS A 242 10.34 7.35 -6.13
C CYS A 242 9.70 6.03 -6.58
N ASP A 243 8.61 5.59 -5.97
CA ASP A 243 8.00 4.30 -6.27
C ASP A 243 6.51 4.27 -5.97
N ILE A 244 5.84 3.32 -6.60
CA ILE A 244 4.42 3.00 -6.36
C ILE A 244 4.24 1.51 -6.10
N VAL A 245 3.18 1.19 -5.35
CA VAL A 245 2.56 -0.13 -5.32
C VAL A 245 1.32 -0.05 -6.21
N TYR A 246 1.15 -1.00 -7.13
CA TYR A 246 0.04 -0.93 -8.08
C TYR A 246 -0.50 -2.30 -8.44
N VAL A 247 -1.70 -2.29 -9.00
CA VAL A 247 -2.37 -3.48 -9.51
C VAL A 247 -2.52 -3.36 -11.02
N ALA A 248 -2.21 -4.42 -11.73
CA ALA A 248 -2.39 -4.52 -13.18
C ALA A 248 -2.75 -5.96 -13.55
N GLU A 249 -3.11 -6.18 -14.83
CA GLU A 249 -3.31 -7.54 -15.34
C GLU A 249 -2.02 -8.34 -15.15
N PRO A 250 -2.12 -9.67 -14.88
CA PRO A 250 -0.93 -10.46 -14.58
C PRO A 250 0.04 -10.53 -15.75
N LEU A 251 1.31 -10.77 -15.44
CA LEU A 251 2.33 -11.06 -16.43
C LEU A 251 2.04 -12.43 -17.05
N SER A 252 2.16 -12.51 -18.38
CA SER A 252 1.94 -13.76 -19.11
C SER A 252 3.16 -14.67 -19.05
#